data_c8c9e147a809113be2fc6c76f07538e6
#
_entry.id   c8c9e147a809113be2fc6c76f07538e6
#
_cell.length_a   1.000
_cell.length_b   1.000
_cell.length_c   1.000
_cell.angle_alpha   90.00
_cell.angle_beta   90.00
_cell.angle_gamma   90.00
#
_symmetry.space_group_name_H-M   'P 1'
#
loop_
_entity.id
_entity.type
_entity.pdbx_description
1 polymer ?
#
loop_
_entity_poly.entity_id
_entity_poly.type
_entity_poly.pdbx_seq_one_letter_code
_entity_poly.pdbx_strand_id
1 'polypeptide(L)'
;VIGKFIPSSSNLSGQEKVDYRGDVVEFDTNSRSSRMYGNANIVQVGMDLTAAHINLDWKSNILEAFSTNPFNEDENLEPTLIENSREPVSGKSMVYNIKNRKGKVIAGKTKVQNNTYIGTKITTVSDSTFYIDDCIFTSCDPSKFYIGSKQAKIIYGDKIILKPLNIVVGGVPIFGIPKAIFPHSNEERRSGWIMPSFGSSDNRGNYLDGLG
;
A
#
# COMPACT_ATOMS: atom_id res chain seq x y z
N VAL A 1 -12.20 11.46 -30.78
CA VAL A 1 -11.87 10.33 -31.68
C VAL A 1 -11.68 9.11 -30.80
N ILE A 2 -12.67 8.22 -30.83
CA ILE A 2 -12.63 6.94 -30.09
C ILE A 2 -11.79 5.99 -30.95
N GLY A 3 -10.57 5.76 -30.57
CA GLY A 3 -9.69 4.83 -31.27
C GLY A 3 -9.15 3.80 -30.29
N LYS A 4 -9.39 2.52 -30.57
CA LYS A 4 -8.68 1.40 -29.93
C LYS A 4 -7.25 1.45 -30.45
N PHE A 5 -6.36 2.12 -29.71
CA PHE A 5 -4.97 2.31 -30.11
C PHE A 5 -4.10 1.26 -29.43
N ILE A 6 -3.49 0.39 -30.23
CA ILE A 6 -2.38 -0.47 -29.82
C ILE A 6 -1.11 0.32 -30.17
N PRO A 7 -0.37 0.86 -29.19
CA PRO A 7 0.82 1.65 -29.50
C PRO A 7 1.93 0.72 -30.02
N SER A 8 2.40 0.99 -31.24
CA SER A 8 3.65 0.44 -31.74
C SER A 8 4.83 1.15 -31.07
N SER A 9 5.77 0.37 -30.56
CA SER A 9 7.00 0.84 -29.93
C SER A 9 7.84 1.70 -30.88
N SER A 10 7.96 3.00 -30.63
CA SER A 10 9.03 3.82 -31.21
C SER A 10 10.13 3.98 -30.16
N ASN A 11 11.27 3.38 -30.43
CA ASN A 11 12.51 3.56 -29.65
C ASN A 11 13.04 5.00 -29.87
N LEU A 12 12.76 5.87 -28.92
CA LEU A 12 13.50 7.12 -28.74
C LEU A 12 14.42 6.91 -27.53
N SER A 13 15.71 6.92 -27.78
CA SER A 13 16.78 6.72 -26.81
C SER A 13 16.67 7.70 -25.66
N GLY A 14 16.51 7.19 -24.43
CA GLY A 14 16.65 7.94 -23.18
C GLY A 14 15.39 8.26 -22.40
N GLN A 15 14.18 7.92 -22.88
CA GLN A 15 12.96 8.01 -22.08
C GLN A 15 12.52 6.61 -21.60
N GLU A 16 12.28 6.47 -20.31
CA GLU A 16 11.71 5.25 -19.76
C GLU A 16 10.35 5.00 -20.42
N LYS A 17 10.20 3.83 -21.04
CA LYS A 17 8.98 3.44 -21.73
C LYS A 17 7.86 3.29 -20.71
N VAL A 18 6.76 4.00 -20.90
CA VAL A 18 5.51 3.84 -20.15
C VAL A 18 4.51 3.15 -21.05
N ASP A 19 4.08 1.95 -20.65
CA ASP A 19 2.98 1.24 -21.31
C ASP A 19 1.68 1.53 -20.54
N TYR A 20 0.62 1.83 -21.27
CA TYR A 20 -0.71 2.11 -20.69
C TYR A 20 -1.79 1.37 -21.47
N ARG A 21 -2.81 0.91 -20.73
CA ARG A 21 -3.95 0.15 -21.25
C ARG A 21 -5.22 0.61 -20.55
N GLY A 22 -6.35 0.40 -21.21
CA GLY A 22 -7.70 0.61 -20.71
C GLY A 22 -8.71 0.28 -21.79
N ASP A 23 -9.96 0.06 -21.41
CA ASP A 23 -11.03 -0.17 -22.37
C ASP A 23 -11.33 1.08 -23.20
N VAL A 24 -11.20 2.26 -22.54
CA VAL A 24 -11.26 3.56 -23.18
C VAL A 24 -10.03 4.36 -22.76
N VAL A 25 -9.31 4.93 -23.73
CA VAL A 25 -8.15 5.80 -23.49
C VAL A 25 -8.36 7.11 -24.23
N GLU A 26 -8.33 8.21 -23.49
CA GLU A 26 -8.47 9.57 -23.99
C GLU A 26 -7.15 10.33 -23.82
N PHE A 27 -6.73 11.04 -24.86
CA PHE A 27 -5.58 11.94 -24.84
C PHE A 27 -6.01 13.36 -25.09
N ASP A 28 -5.65 14.26 -24.20
CA ASP A 28 -5.80 15.70 -24.40
C ASP A 28 -4.40 16.31 -24.60
N THR A 29 -4.13 16.70 -25.84
CA THR A 29 -2.85 17.30 -26.21
C THR A 29 -2.69 18.73 -25.69
N ASN A 30 -3.80 19.44 -25.42
CA ASN A 30 -3.77 20.81 -24.92
C ASN A 30 -3.39 20.85 -23.44
N SER A 31 -4.03 20.02 -22.64
CA SER A 31 -3.73 19.87 -21.20
C SER A 31 -2.52 18.96 -20.93
N ARG A 32 -2.06 18.22 -21.94
CA ARG A 32 -1.04 17.16 -21.80
C ARG A 32 -1.43 16.14 -20.74
N SER A 33 -2.65 15.67 -20.82
CA SER A 33 -3.17 14.64 -19.92
C SER A 33 -3.69 13.45 -20.70
N SER A 34 -3.71 12.28 -20.03
CA SER A 34 -4.38 11.10 -20.52
C SER A 34 -5.28 10.53 -19.44
N ARG A 35 -6.42 10.00 -19.87
CA ARG A 35 -7.40 9.36 -19.01
C ARG A 35 -7.66 7.98 -19.53
N MET A 36 -7.68 7.00 -18.63
CA MET A 36 -7.92 5.60 -18.94
C MET A 36 -9.07 5.11 -18.08
N TYR A 37 -10.02 4.43 -18.70
CA TYR A 37 -11.22 3.92 -18.06
C TYR A 37 -11.39 2.43 -18.38
N GLY A 38 -11.92 1.68 -17.42
CA GLY A 38 -12.16 0.24 -17.53
C GLY A 38 -10.84 -0.55 -17.55
N ASN A 39 -10.58 -1.34 -16.53
CA ASN A 39 -9.35 -2.14 -16.40
C ASN A 39 -8.07 -1.35 -16.74
N ALA A 40 -8.02 -0.10 -16.28
CA ALA A 40 -6.91 0.79 -16.57
C ALA A 40 -5.62 0.27 -15.93
N ASN A 41 -4.54 0.25 -16.72
CA ASN A 41 -3.24 -0.23 -16.28
C ASN A 41 -2.12 0.65 -16.84
N ILE A 42 -1.18 1.01 -15.98
CA ILE A 42 0.06 1.70 -16.36
C ILE A 42 1.24 0.89 -15.86
N VAL A 43 2.14 0.56 -16.77
CA VAL A 43 3.38 -0.16 -16.47
C VAL A 43 4.57 0.70 -16.89
N GLN A 44 5.47 0.91 -15.95
CA GLN A 44 6.78 1.53 -16.14
C GLN A 44 7.83 0.67 -15.45
N VAL A 45 9.12 0.88 -15.76
CA VAL A 45 10.21 0.14 -15.11
C VAL A 45 10.09 0.18 -13.58
N GLY A 46 9.82 -0.98 -12.98
CA GLY A 46 9.66 -1.14 -11.54
C GLY A 46 8.33 -0.64 -10.97
N MET A 47 7.33 -0.31 -11.80
CA MET A 47 6.01 0.11 -11.36
C MET A 47 4.93 -0.54 -12.22
N ASP A 48 3.92 -1.11 -11.58
CA ASP A 48 2.68 -1.61 -12.20
C ASP A 48 1.50 -1.08 -11.37
N LEU A 49 0.64 -0.30 -12.01
CA LEU A 49 -0.57 0.26 -11.40
C LEU A 49 -1.79 -0.17 -12.18
N THR A 50 -2.75 -0.77 -11.49
CA THR A 50 -4.07 -1.12 -12.02
C THR A 50 -5.17 -0.39 -11.26
N ALA A 51 -6.24 0.03 -11.95
CA ALA A 51 -7.40 0.67 -11.35
C ALA A 51 -8.62 0.66 -12.30
N ALA A 52 -9.81 1.00 -11.80
CA ALA A 52 -10.97 1.20 -12.65
C ALA A 52 -10.84 2.44 -13.54
N HIS A 53 -10.22 3.49 -13.01
CA HIS A 53 -9.98 4.75 -13.72
C HIS A 53 -8.64 5.35 -13.32
N ILE A 54 -7.86 5.80 -14.30
CA ILE A 54 -6.56 6.44 -14.10
C ILE A 54 -6.51 7.75 -14.90
N ASN A 55 -6.13 8.83 -14.23
CA ASN A 55 -5.77 10.11 -14.84
C ASN A 55 -4.26 10.29 -14.74
N LEU A 56 -3.61 10.68 -15.83
CA LEU A 56 -2.19 10.99 -15.85
C LEU A 56 -1.99 12.39 -16.41
N ASP A 57 -1.39 13.26 -15.63
CA ASP A 57 -0.90 14.56 -16.06
C ASP A 57 0.59 14.46 -16.39
N TRP A 58 0.91 14.54 -17.68
CA TRP A 58 2.27 14.46 -18.19
C TRP A 58 3.14 15.67 -17.84
N LYS A 59 2.52 16.80 -17.49
CA LYS A 59 3.25 18.02 -17.14
C LYS A 59 3.77 17.97 -15.71
N SER A 60 2.95 17.52 -14.79
CA SER A 60 3.30 17.37 -13.36
C SER A 60 3.88 16.00 -13.03
N ASN A 61 3.75 15.02 -13.92
CA ASN A 61 4.02 13.60 -13.69
C ASN A 61 3.19 13.01 -12.53
N ILE A 62 1.99 13.56 -12.32
CA ILE A 62 1.06 13.11 -11.31
C ILE A 62 0.06 12.15 -11.94
N LEU A 63 -0.12 11.04 -11.29
CA LEU A 63 -1.05 10.00 -11.60
C LEU A 63 -2.08 9.93 -10.48
N GLU A 64 -3.37 9.93 -10.86
CA GLU A 64 -4.49 9.74 -9.95
C GLU A 64 -5.25 8.49 -10.37
N ALA A 65 -5.47 7.57 -9.45
CA ALA A 65 -6.18 6.33 -9.69
C ALA A 65 -7.36 6.20 -8.74
N PHE A 66 -8.47 5.69 -9.26
CA PHE A 66 -9.76 5.59 -8.56
C PHE A 66 -10.35 4.19 -8.71
N SER A 67 -11.08 3.75 -7.68
CA SER A 67 -11.72 2.44 -7.64
C SER A 67 -12.99 2.35 -8.47
N THR A 68 -13.56 3.47 -8.89
CA THR A 68 -14.82 3.50 -9.65
C THR A 68 -14.60 4.00 -11.07
N ASN A 69 -15.29 3.38 -12.03
CA ASN A 69 -15.32 3.85 -13.40
C ASN A 69 -16.49 4.83 -13.55
N PRO A 70 -16.29 6.12 -13.93
CA PRO A 70 -17.37 7.10 -14.06
C PRO A 70 -18.37 6.79 -15.17
N PHE A 71 -18.05 5.89 -16.09
CA PHE A 71 -18.95 5.46 -17.18
C PHE A 71 -19.67 4.15 -16.89
N ASN A 72 -19.21 3.39 -15.89
CA ASN A 72 -19.81 2.13 -15.48
C ASN A 72 -19.59 1.92 -13.98
N GLU A 73 -20.60 2.26 -13.19
CA GLU A 73 -20.55 2.17 -11.71
C GLU A 73 -20.43 0.72 -11.19
N ASP A 74 -20.76 -0.27 -11.99
CA ASP A 74 -20.61 -1.69 -11.64
C ASP A 74 -19.17 -2.17 -11.75
N GLU A 75 -18.30 -1.45 -12.45
CA GLU A 75 -16.87 -1.74 -12.56
C GLU A 75 -16.08 -1.12 -11.40
N ASN A 76 -16.01 -1.84 -10.31
CA ASN A 76 -15.17 -1.48 -9.17
C ASN A 76 -13.86 -2.29 -9.21
N LEU A 77 -12.75 -1.59 -9.47
CA LEU A 77 -11.40 -2.15 -9.38
C LEU A 77 -10.54 -1.24 -8.50
N GLU A 78 -10.23 -1.71 -7.29
CA GLU A 78 -9.39 -0.94 -6.37
C GLU A 78 -8.02 -0.64 -6.99
N PRO A 79 -7.58 0.64 -6.98
CA PRO A 79 -6.21 1.00 -7.35
C PRO A 79 -5.22 0.13 -6.60
N THR A 80 -4.38 -0.57 -7.36
CA THR A 80 -3.36 -1.47 -6.82
C THR A 80 -2.02 -1.15 -7.45
N LEU A 81 -1.06 -0.72 -6.63
CA LEU A 81 0.30 -0.37 -7.03
C LEU A 81 1.27 -1.44 -6.56
N ILE A 82 2.08 -1.93 -7.49
CA ILE A 82 3.22 -2.82 -7.22
C ILE A 82 4.50 -2.09 -7.63
N GLU A 83 5.41 -1.91 -6.69
CA GLU A 83 6.71 -1.29 -6.94
C GLU A 83 7.85 -2.27 -6.69
N ASN A 84 8.79 -2.37 -7.65
CA ASN A 84 10.01 -3.18 -7.52
C ASN A 84 9.75 -4.60 -6.99
N SER A 85 8.70 -5.27 -7.46
CA SER A 85 8.28 -6.61 -7.02
C SER A 85 8.00 -6.73 -5.52
N ARG A 86 7.66 -5.60 -4.88
CA ARG A 86 7.22 -5.58 -3.47
C ARG A 86 5.75 -5.98 -3.35
N GLU A 87 5.32 -6.14 -2.12
CA GLU A 87 3.92 -6.40 -1.81
C GLU A 87 3.01 -5.27 -2.32
N PRO A 88 1.87 -5.60 -2.90
CA PRO A 88 0.95 -4.63 -3.46
C PRO A 88 0.39 -3.68 -2.39
N VAL A 89 0.23 -2.42 -2.76
CA VAL A 89 -0.49 -1.42 -1.99
C VAL A 89 -1.79 -1.12 -2.73
N SER A 90 -2.93 -1.36 -2.11
CA SER A 90 -4.25 -1.08 -2.68
C SER A 90 -5.05 -0.11 -1.82
N GLY A 91 -6.09 0.50 -2.39
CA GLY A 91 -6.98 1.42 -1.67
C GLY A 91 -8.09 1.99 -2.55
N LYS A 92 -8.93 2.87 -2.01
CA LYS A 92 -10.05 3.47 -2.76
C LYS A 92 -9.61 4.50 -3.79
N SER A 93 -8.58 5.26 -3.46
CA SER A 93 -7.97 6.21 -4.40
C SER A 93 -6.49 6.36 -4.11
N MET A 94 -5.75 6.70 -5.16
CA MET A 94 -4.30 6.83 -5.11
C MET A 94 -3.86 8.05 -5.89
N VAL A 95 -2.94 8.83 -5.33
CA VAL A 95 -2.21 9.89 -6.03
C VAL A 95 -0.73 9.53 -5.97
N TYR A 96 -0.08 9.48 -7.12
CA TYR A 96 1.30 9.03 -7.23
C TYR A 96 2.08 9.89 -8.21
N ASN A 97 3.29 10.28 -7.85
CA ASN A 97 4.19 11.00 -8.74
C ASN A 97 5.22 10.03 -9.31
N ILE A 98 5.13 9.79 -10.61
CA ILE A 98 5.94 8.81 -11.34
C ILE A 98 7.45 9.13 -11.26
N LYS A 99 7.80 10.43 -11.27
CA LYS A 99 9.20 10.88 -11.32
C LYS A 99 9.92 10.72 -9.98
N ASN A 100 9.28 11.06 -8.87
CA ASN A 100 9.91 11.04 -7.54
C ASN A 100 9.48 9.84 -6.69
N ARG A 101 8.61 8.96 -7.24
CA ARG A 101 8.09 7.75 -6.59
C ARG A 101 7.45 8.00 -5.23
N LYS A 102 6.82 9.16 -5.07
CA LYS A 102 6.08 9.51 -3.86
C LYS A 102 4.59 9.45 -4.13
N GLY A 103 3.86 8.87 -3.20
CA GLY A 103 2.44 8.68 -3.37
C GLY A 103 1.65 8.74 -2.08
N LYS A 104 0.34 8.79 -2.25
CA LYS A 104 -0.64 8.78 -1.17
C LYS A 104 -1.80 7.90 -1.58
N VAL A 105 -2.17 6.98 -0.72
CA VAL A 105 -3.29 6.06 -0.89
C VAL A 105 -4.31 6.32 0.20
N ILE A 106 -5.57 6.49 -0.16
CA ILE A 106 -6.69 6.66 0.76
C ILE A 106 -7.38 5.32 0.99
N ALA A 107 -7.75 5.05 2.23
CA ALA A 107 -8.29 3.76 2.68
C ALA A 107 -7.38 2.60 2.21
N GLY A 108 -6.09 2.78 2.48
CA GLY A 108 -5.05 1.92 1.95
C GLY A 108 -4.92 0.61 2.70
N LYS A 109 -4.54 -0.45 1.97
CA LYS A 109 -4.22 -1.77 2.49
C LYS A 109 -2.94 -2.26 1.84
N THR A 110 -2.06 -2.84 2.63
CA THR A 110 -0.84 -3.50 2.13
C THR A 110 -0.51 -4.70 3.00
N LYS A 111 0.31 -5.59 2.47
CA LYS A 111 0.90 -6.69 3.24
C LYS A 111 2.39 -6.44 3.39
N VAL A 112 2.93 -6.82 4.54
CA VAL A 112 4.37 -6.83 4.79
C VAL A 112 4.69 -8.13 5.52
N GLN A 113 5.48 -8.98 4.91
CA GLN A 113 5.63 -10.37 5.33
C GLN A 113 4.25 -11.06 5.36
N ASN A 114 3.84 -11.71 6.42
CA ASN A 114 2.52 -12.36 6.53
C ASN A 114 1.44 -11.50 7.19
N ASN A 115 1.73 -10.20 7.40
CA ASN A 115 0.86 -9.31 8.15
C ASN A 115 0.18 -8.30 7.24
N THR A 116 -1.09 -8.03 7.53
CA THR A 116 -1.90 -7.03 6.83
C THR A 116 -1.88 -5.71 7.59
N TYR A 117 -1.60 -4.65 6.87
CA TYR A 117 -1.67 -3.26 7.34
C TYR A 117 -2.80 -2.55 6.61
N ILE A 118 -3.71 -1.98 7.38
CA ILE A 118 -4.85 -1.20 6.86
C ILE A 118 -4.76 0.18 7.51
N GLY A 119 -4.97 1.23 6.74
CA GLY A 119 -4.94 2.59 7.26
C GLY A 119 -5.89 3.52 6.52
N THR A 120 -6.28 4.61 7.15
CA THR A 120 -7.07 5.66 6.50
C THR A 120 -6.29 6.32 5.39
N LYS A 121 -4.96 6.40 5.55
CA LYS A 121 -4.06 6.95 4.56
C LYS A 121 -2.69 6.29 4.65
N ILE A 122 -2.15 5.87 3.51
CA ILE A 122 -0.77 5.42 3.35
C ILE A 122 -0.02 6.48 2.54
N THR A 123 1.13 6.95 3.04
CA THR A 123 1.96 7.94 2.36
C THR A 123 3.36 7.38 2.14
N THR A 124 3.79 7.30 0.88
CA THR A 124 5.15 6.93 0.50
C THR A 124 6.02 8.19 0.51
N VAL A 125 7.09 8.16 1.28
CA VAL A 125 8.05 9.29 1.41
C VAL A 125 9.35 9.01 0.68
N SER A 126 9.75 7.75 0.63
CA SER A 126 10.89 7.25 -0.12
C SER A 126 10.65 5.80 -0.50
N ASP A 127 11.51 5.25 -1.36
CA ASP A 127 11.41 3.86 -1.84
C ASP A 127 11.31 2.82 -0.71
N SER A 128 11.79 3.14 0.49
CA SER A 128 11.78 2.21 1.62
C SER A 128 10.93 2.68 2.81
N THR A 129 10.34 3.89 2.77
CA THR A 129 9.68 4.47 3.94
C THR A 129 8.23 4.83 3.65
N PHE A 130 7.33 4.27 4.45
CA PHE A 130 5.89 4.50 4.41
C PHE A 130 5.39 5.02 5.76
N TYR A 131 4.44 5.94 5.72
CA TYR A 131 3.63 6.34 6.87
C TYR A 131 2.20 5.86 6.66
N ILE A 132 1.60 5.32 7.71
CA ILE A 132 0.21 4.86 7.71
C ILE A 132 -0.49 5.57 8.86
N ASP A 133 -1.53 6.34 8.54
CA ASP A 133 -2.38 6.99 9.51
C ASP A 133 -3.54 6.05 9.89
N ASP A 134 -3.92 6.03 11.18
CA ASP A 134 -4.92 5.14 11.78
C ASP A 134 -4.72 3.68 11.38
N CYS A 135 -3.50 3.20 11.63
CA CYS A 135 -3.04 1.89 11.21
C CYS A 135 -3.67 0.78 12.05
N ILE A 136 -4.23 -0.21 11.38
CA ILE A 136 -4.58 -1.53 11.93
C ILE A 136 -3.59 -2.53 11.37
N PHE A 137 -2.94 -3.25 12.26
CA PHE A 137 -2.02 -4.33 11.95
C PHE A 137 -2.58 -5.64 12.48
N THR A 138 -2.72 -6.63 11.61
CA THR A 138 -3.25 -7.94 11.98
C THR A 138 -2.69 -9.04 11.08
N SER A 139 -2.54 -10.23 11.64
CA SER A 139 -2.24 -11.47 10.90
C SER A 139 -3.48 -12.35 10.70
N CYS A 140 -4.62 -11.96 11.27
CA CYS A 140 -5.86 -12.70 11.24
C CYS A 140 -7.05 -11.78 10.97
N ASP A 141 -8.27 -12.24 11.22
CA ASP A 141 -9.47 -11.43 11.12
C ASP A 141 -9.43 -10.23 12.09
N PRO A 142 -9.44 -8.98 11.62
CA PRO A 142 -9.36 -7.79 12.47
C PRO A 142 -10.55 -7.62 13.40
N SER A 143 -11.67 -8.32 13.20
CA SER A 143 -12.81 -8.28 14.12
C SER A 143 -12.51 -8.89 15.47
N LYS A 144 -11.55 -9.82 15.53
CA LYS A 144 -11.21 -10.55 16.76
C LYS A 144 -10.03 -9.95 17.50
N PHE A 145 -8.96 -9.65 16.78
CA PHE A 145 -7.71 -9.15 17.35
C PHE A 145 -6.95 -8.30 16.34
N TYR A 146 -6.47 -7.15 16.78
CA TYR A 146 -5.54 -6.33 16.00
C TYR A 146 -4.69 -5.43 16.90
N ILE A 147 -3.58 -4.98 16.34
CA ILE A 147 -2.79 -3.89 16.91
C ILE A 147 -3.18 -2.61 16.19
N GLY A 148 -3.69 -1.65 16.94
CA GLY A 148 -4.05 -0.32 16.47
C GLY A 148 -2.96 0.70 16.74
N SER A 149 -2.75 1.63 15.81
CA SER A 149 -1.84 2.76 15.99
C SER A 149 -2.37 3.98 15.27
N LYS A 150 -2.28 5.16 15.88
CA LYS A 150 -2.62 6.40 15.18
C LYS A 150 -1.66 6.71 14.05
N GLN A 151 -0.39 6.35 14.24
CA GLN A 151 0.63 6.55 13.22
C GLN A 151 1.61 5.38 13.23
N ALA A 152 1.76 4.73 12.08
CA ALA A 152 2.79 3.73 11.83
C ALA A 152 3.81 4.30 10.83
N LYS A 153 5.09 4.07 11.10
CA LYS A 153 6.18 4.29 10.14
C LYS A 153 6.82 2.96 9.83
N ILE A 154 6.76 2.54 8.59
CA ILE A 154 7.39 1.32 8.10
C ILE A 154 8.64 1.72 7.33
N ILE A 155 9.79 1.21 7.74
CA ILE A 155 11.06 1.30 7.01
C ILE A 155 11.34 -0.11 6.53
N TYR A 156 11.13 -0.33 5.24
CA TYR A 156 11.26 -1.65 4.63
C TYR A 156 12.71 -2.18 4.77
N GLY A 157 12.84 -3.40 5.26
CA GLY A 157 14.14 -4.03 5.54
C GLY A 157 14.83 -3.58 6.84
N ASP A 158 14.28 -2.62 7.61
CA ASP A 158 14.87 -2.15 8.87
C ASP A 158 13.91 -2.33 10.05
N LYS A 159 12.86 -1.54 10.15
CA LYS A 159 11.97 -1.53 11.32
C LYS A 159 10.59 -0.95 11.07
N ILE A 160 9.67 -1.29 11.97
CA ILE A 160 8.32 -0.73 12.05
C ILE A 160 8.20 0.03 13.36
N ILE A 161 7.75 1.27 13.31
CA ILE A 161 7.55 2.14 14.48
C ILE A 161 6.06 2.47 14.57
N LEU A 162 5.45 2.15 15.71
CA LEU A 162 4.04 2.45 16.01
C LEU A 162 3.94 3.51 17.11
N LYS A 163 3.03 4.48 16.94
CA LYS A 163 2.77 5.56 17.90
C LYS A 163 1.27 5.90 18.00
N PRO A 164 0.58 5.57 19.09
CA PRO A 164 0.90 4.57 20.10
C PRO A 164 0.76 3.15 19.52
N LEU A 165 1.12 2.13 20.28
CA LEU A 165 0.68 0.75 20.04
C LEU A 165 -0.46 0.46 21.01
N ASN A 166 -1.59 0.02 20.50
CA ASN A 166 -2.73 -0.46 21.28
C ASN A 166 -3.09 -1.87 20.84
N ILE A 167 -3.22 -2.77 21.79
CA ILE A 167 -3.75 -4.12 21.55
C ILE A 167 -5.26 -4.05 21.75
N VAL A 168 -6.01 -4.45 20.71
CA VAL A 168 -7.47 -4.41 20.70
C VAL A 168 -8.00 -5.82 20.48
N VAL A 169 -8.93 -6.24 21.36
CA VAL A 169 -9.61 -7.54 21.30
C VAL A 169 -11.12 -7.30 21.32
N GLY A 170 -11.82 -7.82 20.31
CA GLY A 170 -13.26 -7.61 20.17
C GLY A 170 -13.66 -6.12 20.14
N GLY A 171 -12.82 -5.25 19.59
CA GLY A 171 -13.06 -3.81 19.54
C GLY A 171 -12.71 -3.03 20.80
N VAL A 172 -12.26 -3.72 21.89
CA VAL A 172 -11.89 -3.09 23.15
C VAL A 172 -10.36 -3.02 23.28
N PRO A 173 -9.78 -1.82 23.50
CA PRO A 173 -8.35 -1.69 23.78
C PRO A 173 -8.05 -2.22 25.17
N ILE A 174 -7.25 -3.30 25.26
CA ILE A 174 -6.90 -3.96 26.53
C ILE A 174 -5.53 -3.55 27.06
N PHE A 175 -4.64 -3.11 26.17
CA PHE A 175 -3.29 -2.70 26.52
C PHE A 175 -2.76 -1.65 25.55
N GLY A 176 -1.98 -0.70 26.03
CA GLY A 176 -1.38 0.34 25.20
C GLY A 176 -0.04 0.81 25.72
N ILE A 177 0.88 1.10 24.79
CA ILE A 177 2.17 1.75 25.06
C ILE A 177 2.36 2.94 24.13
N PRO A 178 3.01 4.02 24.59
CA PRO A 178 3.12 5.26 23.80
C PRO A 178 3.90 5.10 22.50
N LYS A 179 4.83 4.15 22.45
CA LYS A 179 5.67 3.88 21.27
C LYS A 179 6.17 2.44 21.30
N ALA A 180 6.12 1.78 20.16
CA ALA A 180 6.71 0.47 19.94
C ALA A 180 7.60 0.48 18.70
N ILE A 181 8.65 -0.31 18.71
CA ILE A 181 9.57 -0.49 17.58
C ILE A 181 9.77 -1.98 17.38
N PHE A 182 9.46 -2.46 16.16
CA PHE A 182 9.65 -3.85 15.76
C PHE A 182 10.75 -3.92 14.69
N PRO A 183 11.77 -4.75 14.85
CA PRO A 183 12.74 -4.99 13.80
C PRO A 183 12.08 -5.72 12.63
N HIS A 184 12.43 -5.36 11.40
CA HIS A 184 11.89 -5.97 10.19
C HIS A 184 12.79 -7.07 9.61
N SER A 185 14.05 -7.12 10.03
CA SER A 185 15.04 -8.09 9.56
C SER A 185 15.42 -9.06 10.68
N ASN A 186 15.43 -10.35 10.36
CA ASN A 186 15.85 -11.42 11.28
C ASN A 186 17.37 -11.64 11.31
N GLU A 187 18.16 -10.87 10.55
CA GLU A 187 19.58 -11.17 10.31
C GLU A 187 20.53 -10.59 11.35
N GLU A 188 20.10 -9.65 12.19
CA GLU A 188 20.92 -9.08 13.25
C GLU A 188 20.28 -9.25 14.63
N ARG A 189 21.09 -9.65 15.60
CA ARG A 189 20.69 -9.64 17.03
C ARG A 189 20.51 -8.18 17.45
N ARG A 190 19.28 -7.75 17.63
CA ARG A 190 18.94 -6.44 18.16
C ARG A 190 18.37 -6.60 19.55
N SER A 191 18.81 -5.79 20.50
CA SER A 191 18.16 -5.69 21.80
C SER A 191 16.76 -5.10 21.61
N GLY A 192 15.76 -5.80 22.08
CA GLY A 192 14.37 -5.38 22.01
C GLY A 192 13.53 -6.19 23.03
N TRP A 193 12.35 -5.69 23.31
CA TRP A 193 11.41 -6.42 24.15
C TRP A 193 10.79 -7.58 23.36
N ILE A 194 11.00 -8.81 23.82
CA ILE A 194 10.37 -10.00 23.24
C ILE A 194 8.93 -10.02 23.71
N MET A 195 7.97 -10.00 22.77
CA MET A 195 6.57 -10.16 23.12
C MET A 195 6.34 -11.57 23.69
N PRO A 196 5.73 -11.65 24.88
CA PRO A 196 5.40 -12.95 25.45
C PRO A 196 4.36 -13.66 24.60
N SER A 197 4.57 -14.94 24.34
CA SER A 197 3.58 -15.83 23.76
C SER A 197 2.76 -16.52 24.85
N PHE A 198 1.45 -16.52 24.67
CA PHE A 198 0.53 -17.21 25.55
C PHE A 198 0.16 -18.56 24.92
N GLY A 199 0.23 -19.62 25.70
CA GLY A 199 -0.17 -20.93 25.26
C GLY A 199 -0.90 -21.68 26.37
N SER A 200 -1.64 -22.72 26.00
CA SER A 200 -2.24 -23.70 26.90
C SER A 200 -1.87 -25.09 26.41
N SER A 201 -1.43 -25.93 27.31
CA SER A 201 -1.19 -27.34 27.04
C SER A 201 -1.76 -28.20 28.16
N ASP A 202 -2.22 -29.40 27.82
CA ASP A 202 -2.84 -30.34 28.77
C ASP A 202 -1.90 -30.74 29.92
N ASN A 203 -0.58 -30.70 29.68
CA ASN A 203 0.44 -31.08 30.67
C ASN A 203 0.99 -29.91 31.50
N ARG A 204 0.87 -28.65 31.03
CA ARG A 204 1.46 -27.47 31.70
C ARG A 204 0.43 -26.43 32.10
N GLY A 205 -0.85 -26.61 31.70
CA GLY A 205 -1.86 -25.58 31.85
C GLY A 205 -1.59 -24.36 30.98
N ASN A 206 -2.04 -23.18 31.41
CA ASN A 206 -1.77 -21.91 30.73
C ASN A 206 -0.34 -21.48 31.06
N TYR A 207 0.43 -21.16 30.02
CA TYR A 207 1.82 -20.69 30.18
C TYR A 207 2.06 -19.41 29.38
N LEU A 208 3.03 -18.64 29.88
CA LEU A 208 3.58 -17.44 29.26
C LEU A 208 5.06 -17.72 28.95
N ASP A 209 5.46 -17.61 27.69
CA ASP A 209 6.83 -17.83 27.23
C ASP A 209 7.39 -16.60 26.54
N GLY A 210 8.71 -16.41 26.59
CA GLY A 210 9.39 -15.33 25.85
C GLY A 210 9.41 -13.98 26.58
N LEU A 211 9.44 -13.91 27.89
CA LEU A 211 9.79 -12.72 28.64
C LEU A 211 11.31 -12.53 28.61
N GLY A 212 11.79 -11.61 27.75
CA GLY A 212 13.20 -11.29 27.61
C GLY A 212 13.47 -9.86 27.19
#